data_74c149782cc0a5507a37cfcd57bf1a9d
#
_entry.id   74c149782cc0a5507a37cfcd57bf1a9d
#
_cell.length_a   1.000
_cell.length_b   1.000
_cell.length_c   1.000
_cell.angle_alpha   90.00
_cell.angle_beta   90.00
_cell.angle_gamma   90.00
#
_symmetry.space_group_name_H-M   'P 1'
#
loop_
_entity.id
_entity.type
_entity.pdbx_description
1 polymer ?
#
loop_
_entity_poly.entity_id
_entity_poly.type
_entity_poly.pdbx_seq_one_letter_code
_entity_poly.pdbx_strand_id
1 'polypeptide(L)'
;MKKKNSTAYRDCSGKNEIFRRRLGRLKKEIRETMVEDKLPQTLDKVREAIDSLDKELIELLACRQKLVRQAGRLKPKNDMQAVSAPERVAQVIASRRAYAEKVGLSPEVAEAVWRSMIDAFIKLEMETNRADGV
;
A
#
# COMPACT_ATOMS: atom_id res chain seq x y z
N MET A 1 -22.75 -20.89 -8.05
CA MET A 1 -21.56 -20.97 -8.32
C MET A 1 -20.75 -19.79 -8.07
N LYS A 2 -19.64 -19.93 -7.55
CA LYS A 2 -18.83 -18.90 -7.25
C LYS A 2 -18.03 -18.52 -8.35
N LYS A 3 -17.83 -17.31 -8.61
CA LYS A 3 -17.01 -16.89 -9.61
C LYS A 3 -15.67 -16.83 -9.14
N LYS A 4 -14.76 -17.16 -9.92
CA LYS A 4 -13.44 -17.08 -9.60
C LYS A 4 -13.02 -15.73 -9.79
N ASN A 5 -12.65 -15.09 -8.83
CA ASN A 5 -12.14 -13.80 -8.98
C ASN A 5 -10.78 -13.87 -9.52
N SER A 6 -10.31 -12.81 -10.01
CA SER A 6 -8.99 -12.74 -10.53
C SER A 6 -8.00 -13.22 -9.51
N THR A 7 -7.22 -14.18 -9.87
CA THR A 7 -6.25 -14.74 -8.98
C THR A 7 -5.12 -13.79 -8.69
N ALA A 8 -5.01 -12.70 -9.44
CA ALA A 8 -3.92 -11.76 -9.27
C ALA A 8 -3.89 -11.14 -7.88
N TYR A 9 -5.05 -11.10 -7.22
CA TYR A 9 -5.12 -10.50 -5.91
C TYR A 9 -4.99 -11.47 -4.77
N ARG A 10 -4.90 -12.75 -5.05
CA ARG A 10 -4.94 -13.73 -3.98
C ARG A 10 -3.63 -13.96 -3.28
N ASP A 11 -2.54 -13.67 -3.96
CA ASP A 11 -1.24 -13.92 -3.38
C ASP A 11 -0.36 -12.70 -3.44
N CYS A 12 -0.27 -11.99 -2.35
CA CYS A 12 0.59 -10.84 -2.22
C CYS A 12 1.83 -11.16 -1.38
N SER A 13 2.13 -12.46 -1.23
CA SER A 13 3.22 -12.88 -0.37
C SER A 13 4.60 -12.67 -0.99
N GLY A 14 4.64 -12.27 -2.25
CA GLY A 14 5.90 -12.14 -2.97
C GLY A 14 6.39 -13.45 -3.54
N LYS A 15 5.67 -14.54 -3.33
CA LYS A 15 6.03 -15.83 -3.88
C LYS A 15 5.41 -16.05 -5.26
N ASN A 16 4.41 -15.26 -5.60
CA ASN A 16 3.75 -15.38 -6.89
C ASN A 16 4.61 -14.76 -7.97
N GLU A 17 5.08 -15.59 -8.89
CA GLU A 17 5.96 -15.15 -9.96
C GLU A 17 5.30 -14.12 -10.88
N ILE A 18 4.02 -14.26 -11.14
CA ILE A 18 3.28 -13.32 -11.99
C ILE A 18 3.25 -11.94 -11.33
N PHE A 19 2.97 -11.91 -10.04
CA PHE A 19 2.95 -10.66 -9.27
C PHE A 19 4.32 -9.98 -9.27
N ARG A 20 5.38 -10.78 -9.04
CA ARG A 20 6.75 -10.25 -9.04
C ARG A 20 7.15 -9.68 -10.40
N ARG A 21 6.84 -10.39 -11.48
CA ARG A 21 7.14 -9.93 -12.84
C ARG A 21 6.38 -8.64 -13.16
N ARG A 22 5.11 -8.59 -12.78
CA ARG A 22 4.29 -7.39 -12.96
C ARG A 22 4.86 -6.20 -12.21
N LEU A 23 5.22 -6.40 -10.95
CA LEU A 23 5.79 -5.34 -10.13
C LEU A 23 7.15 -4.88 -10.66
N GLY A 24 7.98 -5.80 -11.12
CA GLY A 24 9.27 -5.48 -11.73
C GLY A 24 9.11 -4.66 -13.01
N ARG A 25 8.15 -5.05 -13.84
CA ARG A 25 7.85 -4.32 -15.07
C ARG A 25 7.33 -2.91 -14.77
N LEU A 26 6.43 -2.79 -13.79
CA LEU A 26 5.91 -1.51 -13.35
C LEU A 26 7.01 -0.58 -12.86
N LYS A 27 7.93 -1.08 -12.07
CA LYS A 27 9.08 -0.29 -11.59
C LYS A 27 9.93 0.21 -12.74
N LYS A 28 10.15 -0.61 -13.75
CA LYS A 28 10.91 -0.23 -14.94
C LYS A 28 10.19 0.86 -15.72
N GLU A 29 8.91 0.66 -15.97
CA GLU A 29 8.09 1.63 -16.71
C GLU A 29 8.05 2.99 -15.98
N ILE A 30 7.86 2.96 -14.66
CA ILE A 30 7.87 4.18 -13.86
C ILE A 30 9.20 4.92 -14.01
N ARG A 31 10.32 4.20 -13.89
CA ARG A 31 11.63 4.84 -14.05
C ARG A 31 11.81 5.47 -15.42
N GLU A 32 11.37 4.77 -16.46
CA GLU A 32 11.52 5.23 -17.84
C GLU A 32 10.64 6.43 -18.16
N THR A 33 9.43 6.46 -17.58
CA THR A 33 8.47 7.53 -17.86
C THR A 33 8.58 8.73 -16.93
N MET A 34 9.27 8.59 -15.80
CA MET A 34 9.43 9.68 -14.83
C MET A 34 10.68 10.52 -15.10
N VAL A 35 11.30 10.37 -16.27
CA VAL A 35 12.35 11.27 -16.73
C VAL A 35 11.66 12.54 -17.21
N GLU A 36 12.15 13.68 -16.77
CA GLU A 36 11.50 14.97 -16.97
C GLU A 36 11.07 15.23 -18.41
N ASP A 37 11.94 14.91 -19.36
CA ASP A 37 11.68 15.17 -20.77
C ASP A 37 10.74 14.16 -21.42
N LYS A 38 10.34 13.09 -20.69
CA LYS A 38 9.41 12.09 -21.18
C LYS A 38 8.03 12.19 -20.52
N LEU A 39 7.84 13.17 -19.64
CA LEU A 39 6.55 13.37 -19.00
C LEU A 39 5.50 13.82 -20.02
N PRO A 40 4.22 13.42 -19.82
CA PRO A 40 3.17 13.85 -20.74
C PRO A 40 3.08 15.38 -20.83
N GLN A 41 2.80 15.88 -22.03
CA GLN A 41 2.85 17.31 -22.31
C GLN A 41 1.48 17.98 -22.31
N THR A 42 0.42 17.26 -22.09
CA THR A 42 -0.93 17.82 -21.99
C THR A 42 -1.56 17.42 -20.67
N LEU A 43 -2.44 18.27 -20.17
CA LEU A 43 -3.12 18.01 -18.90
C LEU A 43 -3.93 16.71 -18.95
N ASP A 44 -4.60 16.45 -20.07
CA ASP A 44 -5.39 15.24 -20.22
C ASP A 44 -4.52 13.99 -20.16
N LYS A 45 -3.35 14.03 -20.79
CA LYS A 45 -2.41 12.92 -20.74
C LYS A 45 -1.80 12.72 -19.36
N VAL A 46 -1.55 13.81 -18.64
CA VAL A 46 -1.08 13.73 -17.25
C VAL A 46 -2.14 13.05 -16.38
N ARG A 47 -3.40 13.42 -16.55
CA ARG A 47 -4.51 12.81 -15.79
C ARG A 47 -4.67 11.33 -16.09
N GLU A 48 -4.56 10.94 -17.36
CA GLU A 48 -4.60 9.53 -17.76
C GLU A 48 -3.47 8.75 -17.08
N ALA A 49 -2.27 9.32 -17.04
CA ALA A 49 -1.11 8.69 -16.41
C ALA A 49 -1.33 8.54 -14.89
N ILE A 50 -1.87 9.57 -14.23
CA ILE A 50 -2.20 9.50 -12.81
C ILE A 50 -3.24 8.41 -12.56
N ASP A 51 -4.30 8.36 -13.36
CA ASP A 51 -5.36 7.36 -13.20
C ASP A 51 -4.81 5.94 -13.34
N SER A 52 -3.90 5.73 -14.28
CA SER A 52 -3.26 4.42 -14.46
C SER A 52 -2.38 4.05 -13.26
N LEU A 53 -1.63 5.02 -12.75
CA LEU A 53 -0.79 4.82 -11.57
C LEU A 53 -1.64 4.51 -10.33
N ASP A 54 -2.75 5.21 -10.18
CA ASP A 54 -3.65 5.00 -9.05
C ASP A 54 -4.22 3.58 -9.01
N LYS A 55 -4.50 2.99 -10.18
CA LYS A 55 -4.95 1.59 -10.23
C LYS A 55 -3.91 0.65 -9.62
N GLU A 56 -2.64 0.88 -9.93
CA GLU A 56 -1.56 0.07 -9.37
C GLU A 56 -1.41 0.31 -7.87
N LEU A 57 -1.55 1.55 -7.42
CA LEU A 57 -1.53 1.88 -6.00
C LEU A 57 -2.66 1.17 -5.24
N ILE A 58 -3.87 1.15 -5.80
CA ILE A 58 -5.01 0.46 -5.19
C ILE A 58 -4.75 -1.03 -5.08
N GLU A 59 -4.16 -1.65 -6.10
CA GLU A 59 -3.81 -3.06 -6.04
C GLU A 59 -2.78 -3.36 -4.94
N LEU A 60 -1.78 -2.48 -4.78
CA LEU A 60 -0.80 -2.61 -3.71
C LEU A 60 -1.43 -2.40 -2.33
N LEU A 61 -2.38 -1.48 -2.23
CA LEU A 61 -3.13 -1.29 -0.99
C LEU A 61 -3.98 -2.50 -0.65
N ALA A 62 -4.55 -3.18 -1.65
CA ALA A 62 -5.28 -4.42 -1.42
C ALA A 62 -4.37 -5.50 -0.84
N CYS A 63 -3.13 -5.59 -1.30
CA CYS A 63 -2.15 -6.50 -0.73
C CYS A 63 -1.80 -6.12 0.72
N ARG A 64 -1.59 -4.83 0.96
CA ARG A 64 -1.32 -4.32 2.30
C ARG A 64 -2.47 -4.64 3.26
N GLN A 65 -3.70 -4.53 2.79
CA GLN A 65 -4.88 -4.86 3.58
C GLN A 65 -4.87 -6.31 4.08
N LYS A 66 -4.47 -7.24 3.24
CA LYS A 66 -4.36 -8.64 3.65
C LYS A 66 -3.35 -8.82 4.78
N LEU A 67 -2.23 -8.10 4.69
CA LEU A 67 -1.20 -8.15 5.73
C LEU A 67 -1.70 -7.51 7.04
N VAL A 68 -2.43 -6.41 6.94
CA VAL A 68 -3.02 -5.75 8.10
C VAL A 68 -4.01 -6.67 8.81
N ARG A 69 -4.87 -7.34 8.05
CA ARG A 69 -5.81 -8.31 8.63
C ARG A 69 -5.07 -9.46 9.31
N GLN A 70 -3.99 -9.93 8.70
CA GLN A 70 -3.17 -10.97 9.33
C GLN A 70 -2.55 -10.48 10.64
N ALA A 71 -2.10 -9.23 10.67
CA ALA A 71 -1.59 -8.65 11.91
C ALA A 71 -2.67 -8.64 13.00
N GLY A 72 -3.89 -8.26 12.64
CA GLY A 72 -5.02 -8.29 13.59
C GLY A 72 -5.31 -9.67 14.15
N ARG A 73 -5.15 -10.71 13.30
CA ARG A 73 -5.35 -12.10 13.75
C ARG A 73 -4.26 -12.57 14.69
N LEU A 74 -3.07 -12.02 14.57
CA LEU A 74 -1.92 -12.44 15.39
C LEU A 74 -1.78 -11.65 16.69
N LYS A 75 -2.59 -10.61 16.88
CA LYS A 75 -2.60 -9.80 18.11
C LYS A 75 -3.65 -10.32 19.07
N PRO A 76 -3.48 -10.08 20.39
CA PRO A 76 -4.48 -10.49 21.37
C PRO A 76 -5.86 -9.93 21.03
N LYS A 77 -6.89 -10.76 21.16
CA LYS A 77 -8.24 -10.40 20.75
C LYS A 77 -8.78 -9.24 21.57
N ASN A 78 -9.43 -8.31 20.91
CA ASN A 78 -10.00 -7.10 21.52
C ASN A 78 -8.96 -6.17 22.15
N ASP A 79 -7.72 -6.20 21.66
CA ASP A 79 -6.66 -5.38 22.20
C ASP A 79 -6.40 -4.15 21.32
N MET A 80 -7.10 -3.07 21.62
CA MET A 80 -6.98 -1.80 20.88
C MET A 80 -5.57 -1.23 20.99
N GLN A 81 -4.91 -1.40 22.12
CA GLN A 81 -3.54 -0.90 22.28
C GLN A 81 -2.58 -1.62 21.36
N ALA A 82 -2.71 -2.93 21.24
CA ALA A 82 -1.89 -3.72 20.34
C ALA A 82 -2.19 -3.38 18.87
N VAL A 83 -3.46 -3.15 18.54
CA VAL A 83 -3.87 -2.82 17.17
C VAL A 83 -3.39 -1.41 16.79
N SER A 84 -3.60 -0.42 17.64
CA SER A 84 -3.18 0.95 17.33
C SER A 84 -1.67 1.13 17.35
N ALA A 85 -0.97 0.39 18.20
CA ALA A 85 0.50 0.32 18.22
C ALA A 85 1.18 1.69 18.00
N PRO A 86 0.98 2.69 18.87
CA PRO A 86 1.43 4.05 18.61
C PRO A 86 2.95 4.19 18.41
N GLU A 87 3.74 3.37 19.09
CA GLU A 87 5.19 3.39 18.90
C GLU A 87 5.57 2.89 17.51
N ARG A 88 4.89 1.85 17.05
CA ARG A 88 5.11 1.33 15.69
C ARG A 88 4.71 2.36 14.65
N VAL A 89 3.60 3.05 14.86
CA VAL A 89 3.14 4.11 13.95
C VAL A 89 4.22 5.20 13.84
N ALA A 90 4.77 5.65 14.96
CA ALA A 90 5.83 6.67 14.95
C ALA A 90 7.05 6.20 14.15
N GLN A 91 7.47 4.94 14.34
CA GLN A 91 8.57 4.35 13.58
C GLN A 91 8.27 4.30 12.08
N VAL A 92 7.05 3.92 11.72
CA VAL A 92 6.64 3.84 10.31
C VAL A 92 6.69 5.22 9.68
N ILE A 93 6.12 6.22 10.33
CA ILE A 93 6.11 7.59 9.80
C ILE A 93 7.54 8.09 9.58
N ALA A 94 8.43 7.93 10.58
CA ALA A 94 9.81 8.36 10.45
C ALA A 94 10.52 7.67 9.28
N SER A 95 10.31 6.37 9.14
CA SER A 95 10.92 5.57 8.09
C SER A 95 10.39 5.95 6.70
N ARG A 96 9.10 6.25 6.58
CA ARG A 96 8.50 6.65 5.29
C ARG A 96 8.97 8.04 4.87
N ARG A 97 9.11 8.96 5.82
CA ARG A 97 9.69 10.27 5.54
C ARG A 97 11.11 10.15 5.00
N ALA A 98 11.94 9.35 5.65
CA ALA A 98 13.33 9.13 5.22
C ALA A 98 13.41 8.51 3.83
N TYR A 99 12.59 7.51 3.57
CA TYR A 99 12.57 6.86 2.25
C TYR A 99 12.03 7.79 1.17
N ALA A 100 11.03 8.61 1.50
CA ALA A 100 10.49 9.60 0.58
C ALA A 100 11.58 10.55 0.09
N GLU A 101 12.40 11.08 0.99
CA GLU A 101 13.51 11.92 0.61
C GLU A 101 14.46 11.20 -0.35
N LYS A 102 14.73 9.95 -0.07
CA LYS A 102 15.66 9.16 -0.89
C LYS A 102 15.15 8.98 -2.32
N VAL A 103 13.85 8.86 -2.53
CA VAL A 103 13.26 8.60 -3.85
C VAL A 103 12.66 9.85 -4.50
N GLY A 104 12.78 11.01 -3.87
CA GLY A 104 12.28 12.25 -4.46
C GLY A 104 10.80 12.55 -4.22
N LEU A 105 10.19 11.90 -3.23
CA LEU A 105 8.83 12.22 -2.81
C LEU A 105 8.88 13.24 -1.67
N SER A 106 8.00 14.23 -1.68
CA SER A 106 7.89 15.16 -0.55
C SER A 106 7.66 14.39 0.76
N PRO A 107 8.51 14.56 1.78
CA PRO A 107 8.31 13.91 3.06
C PRO A 107 7.00 14.28 3.74
N GLU A 108 6.53 15.52 3.53
CA GLU A 108 5.26 15.99 4.07
C GLU A 108 4.09 15.27 3.43
N VAL A 109 4.16 15.03 2.12
CA VAL A 109 3.15 14.25 1.39
C VAL A 109 3.17 12.81 1.90
N ALA A 110 4.35 12.22 2.02
CA ALA A 110 4.48 10.86 2.53
C ALA A 110 3.86 10.72 3.92
N GLU A 111 4.15 11.65 4.82
CA GLU A 111 3.60 11.62 6.17
C GLU A 111 2.07 11.73 6.16
N ALA A 112 1.53 12.69 5.43
CA ALA A 112 0.07 12.90 5.37
C ALA A 112 -0.64 11.66 4.84
N VAL A 113 -0.12 11.08 3.76
CA VAL A 113 -0.70 9.86 3.16
C VAL A 113 -0.63 8.70 4.15
N TRP A 114 0.53 8.46 4.76
CA TRP A 114 0.69 7.32 5.66
C TRP A 114 -0.13 7.47 6.94
N ARG A 115 -0.24 8.67 7.51
CA ARG A 115 -1.09 8.87 8.69
C ARG A 115 -2.55 8.56 8.38
N SER A 116 -3.07 9.09 7.29
CA SER A 116 -4.47 8.83 6.90
C SER A 116 -4.71 7.35 6.60
N MET A 117 -3.77 6.73 5.89
CA MET A 117 -3.86 5.31 5.54
C MET A 117 -3.82 4.44 6.79
N ILE A 118 -2.88 4.71 7.71
CA ILE A 118 -2.75 3.94 8.95
C ILE A 118 -4.01 4.05 9.78
N ASP A 119 -4.57 5.25 9.91
CA ASP A 119 -5.81 5.46 10.67
C ASP A 119 -6.96 4.62 10.11
N ALA A 120 -7.10 4.60 8.78
CA ALA A 120 -8.13 3.80 8.13
C ALA A 120 -7.89 2.30 8.34
N PHE A 121 -6.65 1.86 8.23
CA PHE A 121 -6.31 0.44 8.40
C PHE A 121 -6.39 -0.02 9.86
N ILE A 122 -6.15 0.86 10.82
CA ILE A 122 -6.35 0.52 12.24
C ILE A 122 -7.81 0.15 12.48
N LYS A 123 -8.75 0.88 11.90
CA LYS A 123 -10.17 0.56 12.03
C LYS A 123 -10.49 -0.81 11.46
N LEU A 124 -9.98 -1.09 10.27
CA LEU A 124 -10.16 -2.39 9.62
C LEU A 124 -9.50 -3.52 10.41
N GLU A 125 -8.30 -3.29 10.91
CA GLU A 125 -7.55 -4.26 11.71
C GLU A 125 -8.31 -4.57 13.00
N MET A 126 -8.89 -3.55 13.63
CA MET A 126 -9.65 -3.75 14.86
C MET A 126 -10.88 -4.63 14.64
N GLU A 127 -11.57 -4.45 13.52
CA GLU A 127 -12.69 -5.32 13.16
C GLU A 127 -12.24 -6.78 13.05
N THR A 128 -11.13 -7.01 12.35
CA THR A 128 -10.57 -8.36 12.20
C THR A 128 -10.10 -8.91 13.56
N ASN A 129 -9.47 -8.08 14.37
CA ASN A 129 -8.96 -8.50 15.68
C ASN A 129 -10.10 -8.91 16.62
N ARG A 130 -11.21 -8.20 16.61
CA ARG A 130 -12.39 -8.56 17.42
C ARG A 130 -12.98 -9.89 17.01
N ALA A 131 -12.96 -10.19 15.71
CA ALA A 131 -13.51 -11.43 15.20
C ALA A 131 -12.55 -12.61 15.38
N ASP A 132 -11.27 -12.40 15.01
CA ASP A 132 -10.31 -13.49 14.81
C ASP A 132 -8.99 -13.34 15.57
N GLY A 133 -8.88 -12.39 16.49
CA GLY A 133 -7.67 -12.23 17.30
C GLY A 133 -7.39 -13.45 18.18
N VAL A 134 -6.15 -13.59 18.58
CA VAL A 134 -5.73 -14.76 19.41
C VAL A 134 -5.97 -14.56 20.91
#